data_b6f7b20b76db124b14a5f29b2db5c70b
#
_entry.id   b6f7b20b76db124b14a5f29b2db5c70b
#
_cell.length_a   1.000
_cell.length_b   1.000
_cell.length_c   1.000
_cell.angle_alpha   90.00
_cell.angle_beta   90.00
_cell.angle_gamma   90.00
#
_symmetry.space_group_name_H-M   'P 1'
#
loop_
_entity.id
_entity.type
_entity.pdbx_description
1 polymer ?
#
loop_
_entity_poly.entity_id
_entity_poly.type
_entity_poly.pdbx_seq_one_letter_code
_entity_poly.pdbx_strand_id
1 'polypeptide(L)'
;KDAFREQFGVGLGFMGFFTKAVTTALAEFPAINAQIDGKELIYHDYADVCIAVSSPKGLMVPVVRNAETLSVAEIEAEIKRLAIRARDGELTVDEMQGGTFTITNGGVFGSMLSTPIINPPQSAILGMHNIVERPVAINGQVEIRPIMYVALSYDHRIVDGKESVGFLYMVKEMIENPERMLFGGKTPTEVLLGL
;
A
#
# COMPACT_ATOMS: atom_id res chain seq x y z
N LYS A 1 -10.79 5.33 16.67
CA LYS A 1 -10.06 4.05 16.80
C LYS A 1 -10.78 3.09 17.74
N ASP A 2 -11.29 3.56 18.89
CA ASP A 2 -11.92 2.70 19.91
C ASP A 2 -13.20 2.07 19.39
N ALA A 3 -14.11 2.85 18.81
CA ALA A 3 -15.34 2.34 18.20
C ALA A 3 -15.08 1.31 17.08
N PHE A 4 -14.03 1.52 16.29
CA PHE A 4 -13.61 0.57 15.26
C PHE A 4 -13.15 -0.76 15.88
N ARG A 5 -12.35 -0.68 16.95
CA ARG A 5 -11.87 -1.85 17.67
C ARG A 5 -13.00 -2.62 18.37
N GLU A 6 -13.96 -1.91 18.96
CA GLU A 6 -15.15 -2.51 19.56
C GLU A 6 -15.99 -3.25 18.53
N GLN A 7 -16.19 -2.66 17.36
CA GLN A 7 -17.03 -3.23 16.31
C GLN A 7 -16.38 -4.42 15.59
N PHE A 8 -15.07 -4.33 15.28
CA PHE A 8 -14.40 -5.30 14.40
C PHE A 8 -13.37 -6.20 15.11
N GLY A 9 -13.08 -5.97 16.39
CA GLY A 9 -12.10 -6.77 17.13
C GLY A 9 -10.64 -6.57 16.74
N VAL A 10 -10.36 -5.63 15.83
CA VAL A 10 -9.02 -5.28 15.35
C VAL A 10 -8.74 -3.79 15.51
N GLY A 11 -7.46 -3.44 15.70
CA GLY A 11 -7.05 -2.04 15.76
C GLY A 11 -7.03 -1.39 14.38
N LEU A 12 -7.42 -0.12 14.30
CA LEU A 12 -7.28 0.67 13.07
C LEU A 12 -5.85 1.19 12.94
N GLY A 13 -5.10 0.61 12.00
CA GLY A 13 -3.73 0.97 11.67
C GLY A 13 -3.61 1.72 10.34
N PHE A 14 -2.41 2.15 10.02
CA PHE A 14 -2.13 2.79 8.72
C PHE A 14 -2.08 1.78 7.57
N MET A 15 -1.75 0.52 7.84
CA MET A 15 -1.58 -0.48 6.79
C MET A 15 -2.87 -0.75 6.02
N GLY A 16 -4.01 -0.80 6.72
CA GLY A 16 -5.31 -0.95 6.06
C GLY A 16 -5.64 0.19 5.10
N PHE A 17 -5.36 1.44 5.51
CA PHE A 17 -5.55 2.61 4.65
C PHE A 17 -4.60 2.60 3.45
N PHE A 18 -3.31 2.33 3.66
CA PHE A 18 -2.34 2.26 2.57
C PHE A 18 -2.66 1.13 1.59
N THR A 19 -3.04 -0.05 2.10
CA THR A 19 -3.43 -1.17 1.24
C THR A 19 -4.65 -0.80 0.40
N LYS A 20 -5.68 -0.18 0.99
CA LYS A 20 -6.88 0.23 0.24
C LYS A 20 -6.58 1.34 -0.78
N ALA A 21 -5.77 2.33 -0.43
CA ALA A 21 -5.34 3.37 -1.36
C ALA A 21 -4.52 2.78 -2.52
N VAL A 22 -3.60 1.85 -2.22
CA VAL A 22 -2.80 1.16 -3.23
C VAL A 22 -3.68 0.36 -4.18
N THR A 23 -4.60 -0.47 -3.69
CA THR A 23 -5.46 -1.29 -4.57
C THR A 23 -6.36 -0.42 -5.46
N THR A 24 -6.85 0.71 -4.94
CA THR A 24 -7.60 1.69 -5.73
C THR A 24 -6.73 2.31 -6.83
N ALA A 25 -5.49 2.68 -6.50
CA ALA A 25 -4.56 3.26 -7.47
C ALA A 25 -4.07 2.23 -8.51
N LEU A 26 -3.90 0.95 -8.14
CA LEU A 26 -3.51 -0.11 -9.08
C LEU A 26 -4.55 -0.33 -10.19
N ALA A 27 -5.83 -0.11 -9.91
CA ALA A 27 -6.90 -0.17 -10.92
C ALA A 27 -6.76 0.93 -12.00
N GLU A 28 -6.26 2.11 -11.61
CA GLU A 28 -6.04 3.25 -12.53
C GLU A 28 -4.68 3.17 -13.23
N PHE A 29 -3.71 2.48 -12.64
CA PHE A 29 -2.35 2.33 -13.16
C PHE A 29 -1.97 0.84 -13.34
N PRO A 30 -2.61 0.13 -14.28
CA PRO A 30 -2.46 -1.34 -14.40
C PRO A 30 -1.03 -1.80 -14.72
N ALA A 31 -0.20 -0.96 -15.34
CA ALA A 31 1.20 -1.28 -15.59
C ALA A 31 2.01 -1.50 -14.29
N ILE A 32 1.61 -0.85 -13.19
CA ILE A 32 2.23 -0.99 -11.87
C ILE A 32 1.85 -2.33 -11.22
N ASN A 33 0.73 -2.95 -11.64
CA ASN A 33 0.27 -4.27 -11.20
C ASN A 33 0.52 -5.35 -12.27
N ALA A 34 1.51 -5.15 -13.15
CA ALA A 34 1.86 -6.09 -14.20
C ALA A 34 3.19 -6.80 -13.89
N GLN A 35 3.49 -7.82 -14.66
CA GLN A 35 4.79 -8.51 -14.61
C GLN A 35 5.25 -8.91 -16.01
N ILE A 36 6.57 -9.08 -16.19
CA ILE A 36 7.15 -9.64 -17.42
C ILE A 36 7.25 -11.16 -17.26
N ASP A 37 6.71 -11.89 -18.21
CA ASP A 37 6.93 -13.32 -18.38
C ASP A 37 7.51 -13.60 -19.78
N GLY A 38 8.79 -13.86 -19.82
CA GLY A 38 9.51 -14.05 -21.09
C GLY A 38 9.44 -12.82 -22.00
N LYS A 39 8.57 -12.85 -23.02
CA LYS A 39 8.34 -11.76 -23.98
C LYS A 39 6.97 -11.11 -23.82
N GLU A 40 6.20 -11.53 -22.84
CA GLU A 40 4.84 -11.08 -22.63
C GLU A 40 4.75 -10.19 -21.39
N LEU A 41 3.80 -9.24 -21.39
CA LEU A 41 3.36 -8.48 -20.26
C LEU A 41 2.07 -9.08 -19.75
N ILE A 42 2.07 -9.54 -18.48
CA ILE A 42 0.89 -10.05 -17.81
C ILE A 42 0.34 -8.95 -16.94
N TYR A 43 -0.88 -8.51 -17.23
CA TYR A 43 -1.65 -7.58 -16.42
C TYR A 43 -2.57 -8.36 -15.48
N HIS A 44 -2.59 -7.98 -14.20
CA HIS A 44 -3.50 -8.56 -13.22
C HIS A 44 -4.73 -7.67 -13.06
N ASP A 45 -5.92 -8.25 -13.12
CA ASP A 45 -7.22 -7.59 -12.89
C ASP A 45 -7.68 -7.71 -11.41
N TYR A 46 -6.81 -8.21 -10.56
CA TYR A 46 -6.94 -8.33 -9.11
C TYR A 46 -5.67 -7.80 -8.43
N ALA A 47 -5.72 -7.55 -7.12
CA ALA A 47 -4.59 -7.07 -6.35
C ALA A 47 -4.30 -7.97 -5.14
N ASP A 48 -3.32 -8.86 -5.29
CA ASP A 48 -2.75 -9.67 -4.22
C ASP A 48 -1.58 -8.92 -3.60
N VAL A 49 -1.83 -8.24 -2.47
CA VAL A 49 -0.86 -7.31 -1.89
C VAL A 49 0.01 -8.02 -0.85
N CYS A 50 1.31 -8.07 -1.14
CA CYS A 50 2.31 -8.55 -0.20
C CYS A 50 2.60 -7.50 0.87
N ILE A 51 2.62 -7.90 2.14
CA ILE A 51 2.96 -7.02 3.27
C ILE A 51 4.24 -7.52 3.92
N ALA A 52 5.29 -6.70 3.91
CA ALA A 52 6.55 -7.06 4.55
C ALA A 52 6.42 -7.07 6.08
N VAL A 53 6.69 -8.22 6.68
CA VAL A 53 6.59 -8.46 8.13
C VAL A 53 7.93 -8.93 8.66
N SER A 54 8.41 -8.31 9.73
CA SER A 54 9.58 -8.77 10.47
C SER A 54 9.21 -9.96 11.36
N SER A 55 9.97 -11.04 11.28
CA SER A 55 9.82 -12.23 12.12
C SER A 55 11.16 -12.64 12.73
N PRO A 56 11.18 -13.53 13.74
CA PRO A 56 12.43 -14.08 14.29
C PRO A 56 13.29 -14.82 13.25
N LYS A 57 12.68 -15.30 12.16
CA LYS A 57 13.35 -15.98 11.05
C LYS A 57 13.81 -15.03 9.93
N GLY A 58 13.60 -13.71 10.09
CA GLY A 58 13.92 -12.69 9.11
C GLY A 58 12.68 -12.02 8.53
N LEU A 59 12.87 -11.28 7.42
CA LEU A 59 11.80 -10.59 6.72
C LEU A 59 10.97 -11.63 5.93
N MET A 60 9.67 -11.64 6.17
CA MET A 60 8.69 -12.43 5.42
C MET A 60 7.71 -11.50 4.71
N VAL A 61 7.14 -11.97 3.59
CA VAL A 61 6.30 -11.13 2.73
C VAL A 61 4.98 -11.88 2.40
N PRO A 62 4.13 -12.15 3.43
CA PRO A 62 2.86 -12.81 3.21
C PRO A 62 1.90 -11.95 2.38
N VAL A 63 0.92 -12.62 1.74
CA VAL A 63 0.03 -12.03 0.74
C VAL A 63 -1.39 -11.89 1.28
N VAL A 64 -1.90 -10.66 1.22
CA VAL A 64 -3.33 -10.36 1.38
C VAL A 64 -4.00 -10.54 0.02
N ARG A 65 -4.80 -11.59 -0.11
CA ARG A 65 -5.44 -11.97 -1.38
C ARG A 65 -6.63 -11.08 -1.71
N ASN A 66 -6.78 -10.74 -3.01
CA ASN A 66 -7.89 -9.94 -3.54
C ASN A 66 -8.18 -8.71 -2.66
N ALA A 67 -7.11 -8.02 -2.28
CA ALA A 67 -7.19 -6.92 -1.31
C ALA A 67 -8.08 -5.75 -1.80
N GLU A 68 -8.31 -5.63 -3.10
CA GLU A 68 -9.23 -4.66 -3.70
C GLU A 68 -10.69 -4.89 -3.27
N THR A 69 -11.07 -6.14 -3.00
CA THR A 69 -12.44 -6.48 -2.59
C THR A 69 -12.70 -6.30 -1.10
N LEU A 70 -11.63 -6.23 -0.30
CA LEU A 70 -11.72 -6.20 1.16
C LEU A 70 -12.01 -4.79 1.69
N SER A 71 -12.76 -4.72 2.77
CA SER A 71 -12.89 -3.52 3.61
C SER A 71 -11.59 -3.26 4.40
N VAL A 72 -11.42 -2.04 4.91
CA VAL A 72 -10.27 -1.72 5.76
C VAL A 72 -10.21 -2.62 7.00
N ALA A 73 -11.35 -3.00 7.57
CA ALA A 73 -11.41 -3.90 8.72
C ALA A 73 -10.92 -5.32 8.38
N GLU A 74 -11.34 -5.85 7.23
CA GLU A 74 -10.89 -7.16 6.75
C GLU A 74 -9.40 -7.16 6.41
N ILE A 75 -8.88 -6.11 5.77
CA ILE A 75 -7.45 -5.94 5.50
C ILE A 75 -6.65 -5.93 6.81
N GLU A 76 -7.06 -5.14 7.81
CA GLU A 76 -6.37 -5.08 9.12
C GLU A 76 -6.42 -6.44 9.84
N ALA A 77 -7.55 -7.15 9.78
CA ALA A 77 -7.68 -8.48 10.36
C ALA A 77 -6.75 -9.49 9.68
N GLU A 78 -6.69 -9.48 8.35
CA GLU A 78 -5.87 -10.39 7.59
C GLU A 78 -4.37 -10.10 7.77
N ILE A 79 -3.95 -8.84 7.75
CA ILE A 79 -2.57 -8.44 8.06
C ILE A 79 -2.18 -8.91 9.46
N LYS A 80 -3.06 -8.72 10.46
CA LYS A 80 -2.81 -9.19 11.83
C LYS A 80 -2.67 -10.71 11.89
N ARG A 81 -3.55 -11.46 11.23
CA ARG A 81 -3.49 -12.92 11.15
C ARG A 81 -2.15 -13.40 10.57
N LEU A 82 -1.77 -12.84 9.42
CA LEU A 82 -0.53 -13.18 8.73
C LEU A 82 0.71 -12.80 9.55
N ALA A 83 0.70 -11.65 10.23
CA ALA A 83 1.81 -11.20 11.09
C ALA A 83 2.01 -12.13 12.31
N ILE A 84 0.92 -12.62 12.91
CA ILE A 84 0.98 -13.60 14.01
C ILE A 84 1.61 -14.90 13.50
N ARG A 85 1.12 -15.43 12.38
CA ARG A 85 1.64 -16.66 11.77
C ARG A 85 3.11 -16.54 11.32
N ALA A 86 3.49 -15.34 10.82
CA ALA A 86 4.89 -15.05 10.50
C ALA A 86 5.80 -15.12 11.73
N ARG A 87 5.36 -14.50 12.84
CA ARG A 87 6.10 -14.51 14.10
C ARG A 87 6.23 -15.92 14.68
N ASP A 88 5.14 -16.70 14.63
CA ASP A 88 5.08 -18.04 15.19
C ASP A 88 5.75 -19.09 14.24
N GLY A 89 6.15 -18.66 13.03
CA GLY A 89 6.83 -19.52 12.05
C GLY A 89 5.92 -20.52 11.33
N GLU A 90 4.63 -20.19 11.25
CA GLU A 90 3.55 -21.05 10.73
C GLU A 90 3.08 -20.65 9.32
N LEU A 91 3.67 -19.62 8.70
CA LEU A 91 3.32 -19.25 7.33
C LEU A 91 3.59 -20.42 6.37
N THR A 92 2.60 -20.68 5.54
CA THR A 92 2.74 -21.65 4.45
C THR A 92 3.37 -21.03 3.21
N VAL A 93 3.85 -21.85 2.29
CA VAL A 93 4.39 -21.39 1.00
C VAL A 93 3.31 -20.65 0.21
N ASP A 94 2.08 -21.15 0.21
CA ASP A 94 0.96 -20.53 -0.50
C ASP A 94 0.61 -19.14 0.05
N GLU A 95 0.83 -18.91 1.34
CA GLU A 95 0.62 -17.56 1.94
C GLU A 95 1.71 -16.56 1.57
N MET A 96 2.82 -16.98 0.94
CA MET A 96 3.97 -16.16 0.59
C MET A 96 4.23 -16.02 -0.91
N GLN A 97 3.46 -16.71 -1.77
CA GLN A 97 3.67 -16.71 -3.22
C GLN A 97 2.52 -16.05 -3.97
N GLY A 98 2.76 -15.64 -5.21
CA GLY A 98 1.74 -15.17 -6.14
C GLY A 98 1.23 -13.76 -5.87
N GLY A 99 1.87 -12.97 -5.00
CA GLY A 99 1.50 -11.56 -4.82
C GLY A 99 1.86 -10.72 -6.04
N THR A 100 1.05 -9.69 -6.31
CA THR A 100 1.18 -8.84 -7.51
C THR A 100 1.84 -7.49 -7.23
N PHE A 101 1.80 -7.03 -5.98
CA PHE A 101 2.40 -5.78 -5.51
C PHE A 101 2.87 -5.91 -4.06
N THR A 102 3.89 -5.16 -3.66
CA THR A 102 4.41 -5.23 -2.27
C THR A 102 4.35 -3.87 -1.58
N ILE A 103 3.98 -3.88 -0.30
CA ILE A 103 4.10 -2.73 0.61
C ILE A 103 5.08 -3.10 1.73
N THR A 104 6.09 -2.27 1.94
CA THR A 104 7.06 -2.43 3.03
C THR A 104 7.10 -1.18 3.91
N ASN A 105 7.25 -1.36 5.22
CA ASN A 105 7.27 -0.25 6.17
C ASN A 105 8.60 -0.24 6.96
N GLY A 106 9.53 0.61 6.54
CA GLY A 106 10.78 0.86 7.25
C GLY A 106 10.65 1.86 8.42
N GLY A 107 9.51 2.55 8.52
CA GLY A 107 9.27 3.56 9.55
C GLY A 107 9.24 2.99 10.96
N VAL A 108 8.84 1.73 11.13
CA VAL A 108 8.88 1.02 12.42
C VAL A 108 10.31 0.86 12.97
N PHE A 109 11.31 0.98 12.11
CA PHE A 109 12.74 0.97 12.45
C PHE A 109 13.37 2.38 12.43
N GLY A 110 12.56 3.43 12.27
CA GLY A 110 13.00 4.82 12.24
C GLY A 110 13.53 5.31 10.87
N SER A 111 13.36 4.55 9.79
CA SER A 111 13.80 4.98 8.46
C SER A 111 13.03 6.23 8.01
N MET A 112 13.77 7.30 7.67
CA MET A 112 13.19 8.52 7.13
C MET A 112 12.83 8.37 5.65
N LEU A 113 13.72 7.77 4.88
CA LEU A 113 13.58 7.52 3.44
C LEU A 113 14.53 6.39 3.03
N SER A 114 14.04 5.46 2.23
CA SER A 114 14.82 4.40 1.60
C SER A 114 14.22 4.06 0.24
N THR A 115 14.99 3.39 -0.59
CA THR A 115 14.52 2.83 -1.87
C THR A 115 14.30 1.33 -1.69
N PRO A 116 13.05 0.84 -1.61
CA PRO A 116 12.79 -0.58 -1.44
C PRO A 116 13.23 -1.37 -2.69
N ILE A 117 13.61 -2.63 -2.48
CA ILE A 117 14.00 -3.54 -3.57
C ILE A 117 12.73 -4.25 -4.07
N ILE A 118 12.52 -4.24 -5.38
CA ILE A 118 11.39 -4.92 -6.01
C ILE A 118 11.43 -6.43 -5.68
N ASN A 119 10.27 -6.99 -5.40
CA ASN A 119 10.09 -8.42 -5.14
C ASN A 119 9.68 -9.13 -6.44
N PRO A 120 10.62 -9.74 -7.19
CA PRO A 120 10.28 -10.36 -8.48
C PRO A 120 9.21 -11.48 -8.31
N PRO A 121 8.32 -11.68 -9.29
CA PRO A 121 8.26 -11.05 -10.63
C PRO A 121 7.47 -9.73 -10.70
N GLN A 122 7.10 -9.15 -9.56
CA GLN A 122 6.34 -7.91 -9.48
C GLN A 122 7.08 -6.75 -10.17
N SER A 123 6.33 -5.78 -10.69
CA SER A 123 6.90 -4.59 -11.34
C SER A 123 7.17 -3.43 -10.38
N ALA A 124 6.61 -3.44 -9.19
CA ALA A 124 6.78 -2.32 -8.26
C ALA A 124 6.61 -2.71 -6.79
N ILE A 125 7.12 -1.83 -5.92
CA ILE A 125 7.02 -1.92 -4.46
C ILE A 125 6.90 -0.53 -3.85
N LEU A 126 5.96 -0.35 -2.90
CA LEU A 126 5.79 0.87 -2.13
C LEU A 126 6.55 0.76 -0.79
N GLY A 127 7.44 1.72 -0.54
CA GLY A 127 8.10 1.90 0.76
C GLY A 127 7.42 2.98 1.59
N MET A 128 7.02 2.62 2.81
CA MET A 128 6.54 3.55 3.84
C MET A 128 7.69 3.83 4.83
N HIS A 129 7.64 5.00 5.45
CA HIS A 129 8.71 5.46 6.32
C HIS A 129 8.17 6.06 7.62
N ASN A 130 9.07 6.59 8.45
CA ASN A 130 8.72 7.16 9.73
C ASN A 130 7.83 8.40 9.59
N ILE A 131 6.88 8.56 10.51
CA ILE A 131 6.05 9.76 10.62
C ILE A 131 6.75 10.71 11.59
N VAL A 132 7.06 11.91 11.10
CA VAL A 132 7.74 12.96 11.86
C VAL A 132 6.99 14.26 11.73
N GLU A 133 6.78 14.97 12.83
CA GLU A 133 6.26 16.33 12.79
C GLU A 133 7.26 17.27 12.10
N ARG A 134 6.79 17.97 11.06
CA ARG A 134 7.61 18.91 10.28
C ARG A 134 6.87 20.20 10.02
N PRO A 135 7.57 21.34 9.96
CA PRO A 135 6.99 22.58 9.49
C PRO A 135 6.72 22.48 7.98
N VAL A 136 5.50 22.78 7.59
CA VAL A 136 5.07 22.83 6.18
C VAL A 136 4.31 24.10 5.91
N ALA A 137 4.36 24.59 4.67
CA ALA A 137 3.60 25.76 4.24
C ALA A 137 2.20 25.35 3.79
N ILE A 138 1.17 25.84 4.50
CA ILE A 138 -0.24 25.62 4.17
C ILE A 138 -0.92 26.99 4.09
N ASN A 139 -1.52 27.31 2.94
CA ASN A 139 -2.19 28.59 2.70
C ASN A 139 -1.35 29.83 3.06
N GLY A 140 -0.04 29.75 2.80
CA GLY A 140 0.91 30.83 3.09
C GLY A 140 1.33 30.96 4.56
N GLN A 141 0.95 30.03 5.42
CA GLN A 141 1.36 29.97 6.83
C GLN A 141 2.19 28.72 7.10
N VAL A 142 3.07 28.79 8.11
CA VAL A 142 3.84 27.61 8.56
C VAL A 142 3.02 26.86 9.60
N GLU A 143 2.73 25.62 9.31
CA GLU A 143 2.03 24.71 10.22
C GLU A 143 2.88 23.48 10.52
N ILE A 144 2.74 22.92 11.74
CA ILE A 144 3.36 21.65 12.08
C ILE A 144 2.39 20.53 11.71
N ARG A 145 2.85 19.60 10.88
CA ARG A 145 2.07 18.45 10.39
C ARG A 145 2.86 17.15 10.52
N PRO A 146 2.18 16.02 10.76
CA PRO A 146 2.81 14.70 10.67
C PRO A 146 3.08 14.40 9.19
N ILE A 147 4.36 14.24 8.84
CA ILE A 147 4.81 13.97 7.47
C ILE A 147 5.43 12.60 7.40
N MET A 148 5.05 11.81 6.40
CA MET A 148 5.67 10.56 6.01
C MET A 148 6.18 10.68 4.57
N TYR A 149 7.42 10.26 4.32
CA TYR A 149 7.87 10.01 2.96
C TYR A 149 7.41 8.62 2.51
N VAL A 150 6.98 8.53 1.26
CA VAL A 150 6.70 7.28 0.57
C VAL A 150 7.58 7.20 -0.68
N ALA A 151 8.06 6.00 -1.01
CA ALA A 151 8.90 5.77 -2.16
C ALA A 151 8.33 4.61 -2.99
N LEU A 152 8.33 4.73 -4.30
CA LEU A 152 7.98 3.66 -5.23
C LEU A 152 9.25 3.26 -5.99
N SER A 153 9.67 2.00 -5.84
CA SER A 153 10.62 1.39 -6.77
C SER A 153 9.83 0.63 -7.84
N TYR A 154 10.22 0.73 -9.10
CA TYR A 154 9.50 0.12 -10.20
C TYR A 154 10.43 -0.33 -11.32
N ASP A 155 9.97 -1.30 -12.10
CA ASP A 155 10.65 -1.76 -13.31
C ASP A 155 10.37 -0.79 -14.46
N HIS A 156 11.38 0.01 -14.82
CA HIS A 156 11.24 1.05 -15.84
C HIS A 156 11.07 0.50 -17.28
N ARG A 157 11.15 -0.82 -17.46
CA ARG A 157 10.80 -1.48 -18.71
C ARG A 157 9.28 -1.56 -18.92
N ILE A 158 8.50 -1.50 -17.82
CA ILE A 158 7.04 -1.62 -17.79
C ILE A 158 6.40 -0.29 -17.45
N VAL A 159 6.91 0.40 -16.43
CA VAL A 159 6.32 1.60 -15.83
C VAL A 159 7.16 2.82 -16.21
N ASP A 160 6.55 3.87 -16.71
CA ASP A 160 7.22 5.13 -16.96
C ASP A 160 7.10 6.14 -15.79
N GLY A 161 7.81 7.28 -15.92
CA GLY A 161 7.82 8.30 -14.87
C GLY A 161 6.46 8.96 -14.66
N LYS A 162 5.61 9.07 -15.68
CA LYS A 162 4.27 9.65 -15.57
C LYS A 162 3.35 8.74 -14.75
N GLU A 163 3.39 7.45 -15.04
CA GLU A 163 2.58 6.44 -14.33
C GLU A 163 3.01 6.31 -12.87
N SER A 164 4.32 6.21 -12.60
CA SER A 164 4.85 6.06 -11.24
C SER A 164 4.54 7.27 -10.35
N VAL A 165 4.70 8.49 -10.89
CA VAL A 165 4.37 9.72 -10.15
C VAL A 165 2.86 9.87 -10.00
N GLY A 166 2.06 9.56 -11.03
CA GLY A 166 0.61 9.58 -10.99
C GLY A 166 0.05 8.65 -9.91
N PHE A 167 0.58 7.43 -9.86
CA PHE A 167 0.23 6.45 -8.82
C PHE A 167 0.52 6.96 -7.41
N LEU A 168 1.75 7.44 -7.15
CA LEU A 168 2.11 7.98 -5.84
C LEU A 168 1.28 9.19 -5.45
N TYR A 169 1.00 10.07 -6.40
CA TYR A 169 0.16 11.24 -6.17
C TYR A 169 -1.26 10.82 -5.78
N MET A 170 -1.85 9.84 -6.49
CA MET A 170 -3.17 9.32 -6.18
C MET A 170 -3.22 8.65 -4.79
N VAL A 171 -2.21 7.84 -4.44
CA VAL A 171 -2.09 7.26 -3.10
C VAL A 171 -2.01 8.35 -2.03
N LYS A 172 -1.18 9.39 -2.24
CA LYS A 172 -1.07 10.55 -1.34
C LYS A 172 -2.43 11.23 -1.13
N GLU A 173 -3.13 11.56 -2.21
CA GLU A 173 -4.42 12.24 -2.14
C GLU A 173 -5.46 11.42 -1.34
N MET A 174 -5.47 10.09 -1.50
CA MET A 174 -6.36 9.21 -0.76
C MET A 174 -5.96 9.03 0.71
N ILE A 175 -4.68 9.10 1.05
CA ILE A 175 -4.22 9.04 2.45
C ILE A 175 -4.53 10.36 3.17
N GLU A 176 -4.37 11.49 2.49
CA GLU A 176 -4.68 12.82 3.04
C GLU A 176 -6.21 13.08 3.11
N ASN A 177 -6.99 12.45 2.21
CA ASN A 177 -8.45 12.56 2.11
C ASN A 177 -9.07 11.16 1.95
N PRO A 178 -9.23 10.37 3.02
CA PRO A 178 -9.60 8.96 2.95
C PRO A 178 -10.97 8.68 2.32
N GLU A 179 -11.89 9.63 2.36
CA GLU A 179 -13.20 9.51 1.69
C GLU A 179 -13.08 9.33 0.16
N ARG A 180 -11.99 9.78 -0.47
CA ARG A 180 -11.73 9.56 -1.89
C ARG A 180 -11.65 8.08 -2.26
N MET A 181 -11.24 7.22 -1.33
CA MET A 181 -11.19 5.76 -1.55
C MET A 181 -12.58 5.15 -1.83
N LEU A 182 -13.66 5.78 -1.34
CA LEU A 182 -15.04 5.36 -1.61
C LEU A 182 -15.48 5.68 -3.04
N PHE A 183 -14.77 6.57 -3.72
CA PHE A 183 -15.12 7.11 -5.03
C PHE A 183 -14.02 6.84 -6.08
N GLY A 184 -13.23 5.78 -5.92
CA GLY A 184 -12.17 5.44 -6.86
C GLY A 184 -11.06 6.48 -6.97
N GLY A 185 -10.75 7.20 -5.88
CA GLY A 185 -9.74 8.26 -5.85
C GLY A 185 -10.26 9.66 -6.19
N LYS A 186 -11.49 9.78 -6.70
CA LYS A 186 -12.13 11.08 -6.99
C LYS A 186 -12.70 11.73 -5.73
N THR A 187 -12.96 13.03 -5.79
CA THR A 187 -13.74 13.71 -4.74
C THR A 187 -15.24 13.42 -4.92
N PRO A 188 -16.06 13.54 -3.85
CA PRO A 188 -17.50 13.46 -3.98
C PRO A 188 -18.07 14.45 -5.00
N THR A 189 -17.50 15.65 -5.12
CA THR A 189 -17.92 16.67 -6.09
C THR A 189 -17.60 16.26 -7.52
N GLU A 190 -16.40 15.69 -7.78
CA GLU A 190 -16.04 15.18 -9.11
C GLU A 190 -17.01 14.08 -9.56
N VAL A 191 -17.35 13.15 -8.65
CA VAL A 191 -18.31 12.07 -8.95
C VAL A 191 -19.70 12.65 -9.22
N LEU A 192 -20.15 13.60 -8.41
CA LEU A 192 -21.48 14.24 -8.59
C LEU A 192 -21.61 14.97 -9.92
N LEU A 193 -20.52 15.61 -10.38
CA LEU A 193 -20.49 16.38 -11.62
C LEU A 193 -20.12 15.56 -12.86
N GLY A 194 -19.73 14.28 -12.68
CA GLY A 194 -19.30 13.41 -13.78
C GLY A 194 -17.94 13.79 -14.39
N LEU A 195 -17.04 14.36 -13.56
CA LEU A 195 -15.68 14.78 -13.93
C LEU A 195 -14.66 13.67 -13.77
#